data_76b9c17f927ca64236602b287a2d9ec4
#
_entry.id   76b9c17f927ca64236602b287a2d9ec4
#
_cell.length_a   1.000
_cell.length_b   1.000
_cell.length_c   1.000
_cell.angle_alpha   90.00
_cell.angle_beta   90.00
_cell.angle_gamma   90.00
#
_symmetry.space_group_name_H-M   'P 1'
#
loop_
_entity.id
_entity.type
_entity.pdbx_description
1 polymer ?
#
loop_
_entity_poly.entity_id
_entity_poly.type
_entity_poly.pdbx_seq_one_letter_code
_entity_poly.pdbx_strand_id
1 'polypeptide(L)'
;MAAKDVKFGTEAHQRMLRGVNILADAVKVTLGPKGRNVVLEKSFGAPTITKDGVSVAKEIELADKFENMGAQMVKEVSSQTSDVAGDGTTTATVLAQAILREGIKAVTSGMNPMDLKRGIDKAVTAAVDELKKLSKPCTDDKAIAQVGTISANNDESIGRIIADAMAKVGKEGVITVEEGSGLANELEIVEGMQFDRGYLSPYFINNQQSMSCELDNPFVLLYDKKISNIREMIPLLESVAKSGRPLLIIAEDVEGEALATLVVNTIRGIVKVAAVKAPGFGDRRKAMLEDIAILTGGQVVSEEVGLSLEKATLDVLGSAKKVQVTKENTTIIDGAGKSDKIQARCKQIRVQIEESTSDYDKEKLQERLAKLAGGVAVIKVGAATEIEMKEKKARVEDALHATRAAVEEGIVPGGGVALIRALQAIKDLKGDNADQDVGIRIARRAMEEPLRQIVSNAGEEPSVVLNRVKEGSGSFGYNAANDTFGDMVEFGILDPTKVTRTALQNAASVAGLMLTTEAMVAELPQENKSAGGAGGMGGMGDMM
;
A
#
# COMPACT_ATOMS: atom_id res chain seq x y z
N MET A 1 18.84 9.27 -30.71
CA MET A 1 17.72 8.43 -30.21
C MET A 1 18.05 6.99 -30.53
N ALA A 2 17.88 6.07 -29.56
CA ALA A 2 18.08 4.64 -29.82
C ALA A 2 17.01 4.15 -30.81
N ALA A 3 17.40 3.21 -31.71
CA ALA A 3 16.46 2.60 -32.62
C ALA A 3 15.39 1.81 -31.84
N LYS A 4 14.18 1.73 -32.36
CA LYS A 4 13.04 1.06 -31.71
C LYS A 4 12.71 -0.22 -32.50
N ASP A 5 12.38 -1.27 -31.74
CA ASP A 5 11.70 -2.47 -32.26
C ASP A 5 10.21 -2.34 -32.05
N VAL A 6 9.41 -2.68 -33.04
CA VAL A 6 7.94 -2.53 -32.99
C VAL A 6 7.30 -3.86 -33.34
N LYS A 7 6.39 -4.32 -32.48
CA LYS A 7 5.58 -5.52 -32.67
C LYS A 7 4.12 -5.13 -32.83
N PHE A 8 3.40 -5.82 -33.69
CA PHE A 8 2.00 -5.54 -34.00
C PHE A 8 1.12 -6.77 -33.85
N GLY A 9 -0.17 -6.52 -33.64
CA GLY A 9 -1.25 -7.50 -33.71
C GLY A 9 -0.98 -8.75 -32.87
N THR A 10 -1.13 -9.92 -33.49
CA THR A 10 -1.02 -11.20 -32.79
C THR A 10 0.33 -11.42 -32.12
N GLU A 11 1.45 -10.98 -32.73
CA GLU A 11 2.78 -11.13 -32.10
C GLU A 11 2.90 -10.30 -30.84
N ALA A 12 2.42 -9.04 -30.87
CA ALA A 12 2.39 -8.17 -29.70
C ALA A 12 1.54 -8.79 -28.57
N HIS A 13 0.34 -9.24 -28.89
CA HIS A 13 -0.56 -9.88 -27.92
C HIS A 13 0.02 -11.15 -27.30
N GLN A 14 0.67 -12.02 -28.08
CA GLN A 14 1.25 -13.26 -27.58
C GLN A 14 2.42 -13.00 -26.63
N ARG A 15 3.30 -12.04 -26.95
CA ARG A 15 4.44 -11.69 -26.07
C ARG A 15 3.93 -11.06 -24.77
N MET A 16 2.98 -10.12 -24.88
CA MET A 16 2.34 -9.50 -23.73
C MET A 16 1.71 -10.55 -22.80
N LEU A 17 0.89 -11.46 -23.36
CA LEU A 17 0.23 -12.53 -22.60
C LEU A 17 1.23 -13.47 -21.94
N ARG A 18 2.37 -13.78 -22.59
CA ARG A 18 3.41 -14.62 -22.01
C ARG A 18 4.00 -13.95 -20.76
N GLY A 19 4.34 -12.66 -20.83
CA GLY A 19 4.82 -11.91 -19.68
C GLY A 19 3.83 -11.86 -18.52
N VAL A 20 2.55 -11.62 -18.83
CA VAL A 20 1.46 -11.68 -17.85
C VAL A 20 1.37 -13.05 -17.19
N ASN A 21 1.44 -14.13 -17.99
CA ASN A 21 1.34 -15.48 -17.45
C ASN A 21 2.52 -15.81 -16.52
N ILE A 22 3.75 -15.46 -16.89
CA ILE A 22 4.93 -15.71 -16.06
C ILE A 22 4.77 -15.04 -14.69
N LEU A 23 4.41 -13.75 -14.66
CA LEU A 23 4.21 -13.04 -13.41
C LEU A 23 3.02 -13.59 -12.61
N ALA A 24 1.86 -13.72 -13.25
CA ALA A 24 0.66 -14.17 -12.56
C ALA A 24 0.77 -15.60 -12.03
N ASP A 25 1.45 -16.51 -12.77
CA ASP A 25 1.66 -17.89 -12.34
C ASP A 25 2.59 -17.97 -11.11
N ALA A 26 3.56 -17.07 -11.00
CA ALA A 26 4.40 -16.98 -9.81
C ALA A 26 3.64 -16.39 -8.59
N VAL A 27 2.74 -15.43 -8.82
CA VAL A 27 1.98 -14.78 -7.74
C VAL A 27 0.82 -15.66 -7.25
N LYS A 28 0.04 -16.29 -8.14
CA LYS A 28 -1.19 -17.00 -7.80
C LYS A 28 -1.01 -18.23 -6.90
N VAL A 29 0.22 -18.79 -6.83
CA VAL A 29 0.52 -19.93 -5.94
C VAL A 29 0.43 -19.57 -4.46
N THR A 30 0.44 -18.28 -4.13
CA THR A 30 0.34 -17.78 -2.76
C THR A 30 -1.11 -17.66 -2.28
N LEU A 31 -2.11 -17.73 -3.18
CA LEU A 31 -3.50 -17.43 -2.89
C LEU A 31 -4.17 -18.50 -2.01
N GLY A 32 -4.87 -18.04 -0.97
CA GLY A 32 -5.72 -18.86 -0.11
C GLY A 32 -4.97 -19.54 1.03
N PRO A 33 -5.71 -20.28 1.90
CA PRO A 33 -5.16 -20.84 3.13
C PRO A 33 -4.09 -21.93 2.87
N LYS A 34 -4.20 -22.68 1.77
CA LYS A 34 -3.21 -23.67 1.33
C LYS A 34 -2.25 -23.12 0.27
N GLY A 35 -2.20 -21.78 0.10
CA GLY A 35 -1.20 -21.10 -0.73
C GLY A 35 0.22 -21.35 -0.20
N ARG A 36 1.20 -21.31 -1.13
CA ARG A 36 2.60 -21.64 -0.85
C ARG A 36 3.49 -20.40 -0.90
N ASN A 37 4.63 -20.49 -0.22
CA ASN A 37 5.64 -19.43 -0.24
C ASN A 37 6.37 -19.39 -1.58
N VAL A 38 6.83 -18.19 -1.95
CA VAL A 38 7.77 -17.93 -3.05
C VAL A 38 9.10 -17.50 -2.46
N VAL A 39 10.19 -18.00 -3.02
CA VAL A 39 11.56 -17.61 -2.63
C VAL A 39 12.06 -16.59 -3.62
N LEU A 40 12.50 -15.44 -3.12
CA LEU A 40 13.03 -14.33 -3.91
C LEU A 40 14.51 -14.17 -3.67
N GLU A 41 15.31 -14.13 -4.74
CA GLU A 41 16.72 -13.82 -4.68
C GLU A 41 16.93 -12.36 -4.23
N LYS A 42 17.98 -12.12 -3.45
CA LYS A 42 18.44 -10.76 -3.11
C LYS A 42 19.84 -10.55 -3.65
N SER A 43 20.10 -9.36 -4.18
CA SER A 43 21.44 -8.99 -4.67
C SER A 43 22.50 -9.07 -3.57
N PHE A 44 22.11 -8.90 -2.32
CA PHE A 44 22.96 -9.03 -1.13
C PHE A 44 22.16 -9.67 0.01
N GLY A 45 22.76 -10.62 0.72
CA GLY A 45 22.15 -11.31 1.86
C GLY A 45 21.43 -12.60 1.50
N ALA A 46 20.64 -13.11 2.45
CA ALA A 46 19.88 -14.35 2.26
C ALA A 46 18.63 -14.11 1.39
N PRO A 47 18.18 -15.14 0.62
CA PRO A 47 16.91 -15.06 -0.10
C PRO A 47 15.74 -14.75 0.84
N THR A 48 14.77 -13.99 0.35
CA THR A 48 13.53 -13.69 1.09
C THR A 48 12.46 -14.74 0.76
N ILE A 49 11.75 -15.19 1.78
CA ILE A 49 10.60 -16.10 1.64
C ILE A 49 9.35 -15.28 1.95
N THR A 50 8.38 -15.29 1.04
CA THR A 50 7.15 -14.51 1.20
C THR A 50 5.92 -15.20 0.61
N LYS A 51 4.74 -14.88 1.14
CA LYS A 51 3.43 -15.16 0.54
C LYS A 51 2.75 -13.91 0.00
N ASP A 52 3.33 -12.73 0.24
CA ASP A 52 2.75 -11.49 -0.26
C ASP A 52 2.88 -11.39 -1.78
N GLY A 53 1.73 -11.24 -2.44
CA GLY A 53 1.64 -11.19 -3.90
C GLY A 53 2.30 -9.96 -4.51
N VAL A 54 2.24 -8.79 -3.84
CA VAL A 54 2.86 -7.57 -4.35
C VAL A 54 4.38 -7.64 -4.27
N SER A 55 4.94 -8.22 -3.21
CA SER A 55 6.38 -8.45 -3.08
C SER A 55 6.89 -9.38 -4.17
N VAL A 56 6.17 -10.48 -4.44
CA VAL A 56 6.52 -11.38 -5.55
C VAL A 56 6.44 -10.67 -6.89
N ALA A 57 5.37 -9.92 -7.15
CA ALA A 57 5.20 -9.20 -8.42
C ALA A 57 6.29 -8.16 -8.65
N LYS A 58 6.72 -7.43 -7.62
CA LYS A 58 7.75 -6.38 -7.70
C LYS A 58 9.12 -6.91 -8.12
N GLU A 59 9.48 -8.13 -7.73
CA GLU A 59 10.79 -8.72 -8.03
C GLU A 59 10.87 -9.35 -9.42
N ILE A 60 9.74 -9.56 -10.12
CA ILE A 60 9.75 -10.20 -11.44
C ILE A 60 10.11 -9.18 -12.51
N GLU A 61 11.22 -9.45 -13.19
CA GLU A 61 11.70 -8.73 -14.36
C GLU A 61 12.15 -9.73 -15.42
N LEU A 62 11.69 -9.54 -16.67
CA LEU A 62 11.91 -10.48 -17.76
C LEU A 62 12.94 -9.94 -18.75
N ALA A 63 13.78 -10.84 -19.27
CA ALA A 63 14.83 -10.47 -20.22
C ALA A 63 14.28 -9.98 -21.58
N ASP A 64 13.19 -10.58 -22.08
CA ASP A 64 12.50 -10.08 -23.28
C ASP A 64 11.70 -8.82 -22.95
N LYS A 65 12.01 -7.71 -23.61
CA LYS A 65 11.42 -6.40 -23.33
C LYS A 65 9.90 -6.36 -23.56
N PHE A 66 9.39 -7.11 -24.54
CA PHE A 66 7.96 -7.14 -24.84
C PHE A 66 7.20 -8.01 -23.83
N GLU A 67 7.77 -9.15 -23.44
CA GLU A 67 7.21 -9.96 -22.36
C GLU A 67 7.25 -9.18 -21.04
N ASN A 68 8.36 -8.47 -20.79
CA ASN A 68 8.49 -7.63 -19.60
C ASN A 68 7.46 -6.50 -19.54
N MET A 69 7.11 -5.86 -20.66
CA MET A 69 6.01 -4.89 -20.69
C MET A 69 4.69 -5.51 -20.22
N GLY A 70 4.36 -6.74 -20.65
CA GLY A 70 3.18 -7.47 -20.19
C GLY A 70 3.23 -7.73 -18.67
N ALA A 71 4.37 -8.19 -18.16
CA ALA A 71 4.59 -8.38 -16.72
C ALA A 71 4.45 -7.06 -15.95
N GLN A 72 5.06 -5.96 -16.41
CA GLN A 72 4.98 -4.65 -15.76
C GLN A 72 3.55 -4.10 -15.68
N MET A 73 2.71 -4.33 -16.70
CA MET A 73 1.29 -3.92 -16.65
C MET A 73 0.53 -4.63 -15.52
N VAL A 74 0.76 -5.92 -15.32
CA VAL A 74 0.12 -6.67 -14.21
C VAL A 74 0.75 -6.33 -12.86
N LYS A 75 2.05 -6.03 -12.83
CA LYS A 75 2.71 -5.48 -11.64
C LYS A 75 2.05 -4.18 -11.19
N GLU A 76 1.66 -3.32 -12.14
CA GLU A 76 0.93 -2.09 -11.85
C GLU A 76 -0.45 -2.38 -11.23
N VAL A 77 -1.19 -3.39 -11.73
CA VAL A 77 -2.46 -3.83 -11.12
C VAL A 77 -2.27 -4.19 -9.65
N SER A 78 -1.23 -4.97 -9.35
CA SER A 78 -0.90 -5.40 -7.99
C SER A 78 -0.57 -4.19 -7.10
N SER A 79 0.31 -3.29 -7.59
CA SER A 79 0.75 -2.10 -6.84
C SER A 79 -0.40 -1.14 -6.56
N GLN A 80 -1.22 -0.80 -7.56
CA GLN A 80 -2.39 0.08 -7.38
C GLN A 80 -3.42 -0.52 -6.42
N THR A 81 -3.59 -1.84 -6.43
CA THR A 81 -4.51 -2.50 -5.50
C THR A 81 -3.99 -2.42 -4.07
N SER A 82 -2.68 -2.61 -3.87
CA SER A 82 -2.02 -2.39 -2.58
C SER A 82 -2.17 -0.94 -2.11
N ASP A 83 -1.92 0.03 -2.98
CA ASP A 83 -1.97 1.46 -2.62
C ASP A 83 -3.38 1.90 -2.17
N VAL A 84 -4.45 1.40 -2.82
CA VAL A 84 -5.84 1.80 -2.56
C VAL A 84 -6.50 1.00 -1.43
N ALA A 85 -6.29 -0.31 -1.41
CA ALA A 85 -6.98 -1.23 -0.51
C ALA A 85 -6.06 -1.91 0.51
N GLY A 86 -4.75 -1.84 0.31
CA GLY A 86 -3.73 -2.41 1.18
C GLY A 86 -3.62 -3.93 1.16
N ASP A 87 -4.53 -4.61 0.47
CA ASP A 87 -4.60 -6.07 0.33
C ASP A 87 -5.27 -6.44 -1.01
N GLY A 88 -5.41 -7.74 -1.32
CA GLY A 88 -6.08 -8.24 -2.53
C GLY A 88 -5.21 -8.23 -3.80
N THR A 89 -3.93 -8.03 -3.68
CA THR A 89 -2.96 -7.93 -4.77
C THR A 89 -2.90 -9.20 -5.61
N THR A 90 -2.90 -10.37 -4.97
CA THR A 90 -2.95 -11.68 -5.63
C THR A 90 -4.26 -11.90 -6.37
N THR A 91 -5.39 -11.54 -5.76
CA THR A 91 -6.72 -11.64 -6.39
C THR A 91 -6.81 -10.75 -7.63
N ALA A 92 -6.30 -9.51 -7.55
CA ALA A 92 -6.26 -8.59 -8.69
C ALA A 92 -5.41 -9.14 -9.85
N THR A 93 -4.26 -9.72 -9.54
CA THR A 93 -3.37 -10.36 -10.52
C THR A 93 -4.04 -11.54 -11.22
N VAL A 94 -4.73 -12.41 -10.47
CA VAL A 94 -5.49 -13.55 -11.01
C VAL A 94 -6.63 -13.09 -11.92
N LEU A 95 -7.37 -12.07 -11.51
CA LEU A 95 -8.45 -11.48 -12.30
C LEU A 95 -7.91 -10.85 -13.61
N ALA A 96 -6.82 -10.09 -13.55
CA ALA A 96 -6.20 -9.48 -14.73
C ALA A 96 -5.72 -10.53 -15.73
N GLN A 97 -5.03 -11.58 -15.27
CA GLN A 97 -4.63 -12.70 -16.11
C GLN A 97 -5.83 -13.35 -16.78
N ALA A 98 -6.90 -13.61 -16.05
CA ALA A 98 -8.10 -14.26 -16.57
C ALA A 98 -8.79 -13.42 -17.63
N ILE A 99 -8.99 -12.12 -17.38
CA ILE A 99 -9.60 -11.18 -18.34
C ILE A 99 -8.75 -11.13 -19.61
N LEU A 100 -7.44 -10.97 -19.49
CA LEU A 100 -6.56 -10.86 -20.64
C LEU A 100 -6.51 -12.16 -21.45
N ARG A 101 -6.40 -13.32 -20.79
CA ARG A 101 -6.36 -14.63 -21.44
C ARG A 101 -7.61 -14.92 -22.27
N GLU A 102 -8.79 -14.67 -21.72
CA GLU A 102 -10.05 -14.86 -22.43
C GLU A 102 -10.29 -13.76 -23.47
N GLY A 103 -9.90 -12.51 -23.18
CA GLY A 103 -10.04 -11.39 -24.08
C GLY A 103 -9.17 -11.53 -25.35
N ILE A 104 -7.91 -11.93 -25.23
CA ILE A 104 -7.03 -12.13 -26.39
C ILE A 104 -7.58 -13.24 -27.32
N LYS A 105 -8.20 -14.31 -26.78
CA LYS A 105 -8.86 -15.31 -27.62
C LYS A 105 -9.98 -14.69 -28.47
N ALA A 106 -10.78 -13.79 -27.88
CA ALA A 106 -11.86 -13.11 -28.57
C ALA A 106 -11.32 -12.13 -29.64
N VAL A 107 -10.30 -11.33 -29.32
CA VAL A 107 -9.62 -10.42 -30.27
C VAL A 107 -9.02 -11.20 -31.44
N THR A 108 -8.32 -12.31 -31.18
CA THR A 108 -7.74 -13.17 -32.22
C THR A 108 -8.82 -13.80 -33.10
N SER A 109 -10.03 -14.00 -32.59
CA SER A 109 -11.19 -14.48 -33.32
C SER A 109 -11.86 -13.39 -34.17
N GLY A 110 -11.33 -12.17 -34.21
CA GLY A 110 -11.80 -11.04 -35.00
C GLY A 110 -12.84 -10.14 -34.35
N MET A 111 -13.07 -10.26 -33.03
CA MET A 111 -13.97 -9.37 -32.29
C MET A 111 -13.33 -8.00 -32.06
N ASN A 112 -14.16 -6.96 -32.03
CA ASN A 112 -13.70 -5.59 -31.80
C ASN A 112 -13.22 -5.39 -30.37
N PRO A 113 -11.91 -5.12 -30.14
CA PRO A 113 -11.36 -5.00 -28.77
C PRO A 113 -11.95 -3.83 -27.98
N MET A 114 -12.36 -2.75 -28.65
CA MET A 114 -12.99 -1.60 -27.99
C MET A 114 -14.39 -1.95 -27.46
N ASP A 115 -15.17 -2.75 -28.21
CA ASP A 115 -16.47 -3.20 -27.73
C ASP A 115 -16.35 -4.30 -26.68
N LEU A 116 -15.37 -5.20 -26.80
CA LEU A 116 -15.03 -6.14 -25.72
C LEU A 116 -14.75 -5.39 -24.42
N LYS A 117 -13.92 -4.34 -24.47
CA LYS A 117 -13.61 -3.49 -23.30
C LYS A 117 -14.87 -2.85 -22.72
N ARG A 118 -15.74 -2.26 -23.55
CA ARG A 118 -17.02 -1.66 -23.09
C ARG A 118 -17.90 -2.68 -22.38
N GLY A 119 -17.96 -3.91 -22.91
CA GLY A 119 -18.69 -5.02 -22.29
C GLY A 119 -18.11 -5.43 -20.95
N ILE A 120 -16.77 -5.52 -20.84
CA ILE A 120 -16.07 -5.79 -19.58
C ILE A 120 -16.36 -4.68 -18.56
N ASP A 121 -16.20 -3.41 -18.94
CA ASP A 121 -16.44 -2.26 -18.07
C ASP A 121 -17.89 -2.24 -17.54
N LYS A 122 -18.88 -2.52 -18.42
CA LYS A 122 -20.30 -2.62 -18.05
C LYS A 122 -20.57 -3.73 -17.03
N ALA A 123 -19.96 -4.90 -17.22
CA ALA A 123 -20.09 -6.03 -16.30
C ALA A 123 -19.44 -5.75 -14.94
N VAL A 124 -18.25 -5.14 -14.94
CA VAL A 124 -17.50 -4.80 -13.71
C VAL A 124 -18.24 -3.75 -12.90
N THR A 125 -18.77 -2.70 -13.55
CA THR A 125 -19.59 -1.68 -12.88
C THR A 125 -20.80 -2.32 -12.18
N ALA A 126 -21.56 -3.14 -12.89
CA ALA A 126 -22.71 -3.83 -12.33
C ALA A 126 -22.34 -4.81 -11.18
N ALA A 127 -21.20 -5.52 -11.32
CA ALA A 127 -20.71 -6.41 -10.29
C ALA A 127 -20.27 -5.66 -9.02
N VAL A 128 -19.61 -4.50 -9.18
CA VAL A 128 -19.20 -3.64 -8.05
C VAL A 128 -20.42 -3.09 -7.31
N ASP A 129 -21.46 -2.68 -8.03
CA ASP A 129 -22.71 -2.24 -7.41
C ASP A 129 -23.38 -3.36 -6.62
N GLU A 130 -23.30 -4.60 -7.12
CA GLU A 130 -23.82 -5.76 -6.39
C GLU A 130 -22.97 -6.12 -5.16
N LEU A 131 -21.64 -6.04 -5.26
CA LEU A 131 -20.75 -6.23 -4.12
C LEU A 131 -21.05 -5.23 -3.00
N LYS A 132 -21.33 -3.96 -3.34
CA LYS A 132 -21.75 -2.95 -2.35
C LYS A 132 -23.08 -3.30 -1.68
N LYS A 133 -24.04 -3.88 -2.40
CA LYS A 133 -25.31 -4.35 -1.81
C LYS A 133 -25.13 -5.57 -0.90
N LEU A 134 -24.20 -6.46 -1.24
CA LEU A 134 -23.87 -7.64 -0.43
C LEU A 134 -23.08 -7.27 0.83
N SER A 135 -22.47 -6.10 0.86
CA SER A 135 -21.63 -5.63 1.97
C SER A 135 -22.44 -5.49 3.26
N LYS A 136 -21.87 -5.98 4.36
CA LYS A 136 -22.36 -5.78 5.71
C LYS A 136 -21.38 -4.91 6.50
N PRO A 137 -21.84 -3.96 7.33
CA PRO A 137 -20.95 -3.17 8.17
C PRO A 137 -20.08 -4.05 9.08
N CYS A 138 -18.80 -3.74 9.18
CA CYS A 138 -17.85 -4.38 10.10
C CYS A 138 -17.78 -3.55 11.40
N THR A 139 -18.64 -3.84 12.37
CA THR A 139 -18.79 -3.01 13.56
C THR A 139 -18.33 -3.67 14.85
N ASP A 140 -18.27 -4.99 14.91
CA ASP A 140 -17.90 -5.76 16.09
C ASP A 140 -16.43 -6.23 16.05
N ASP A 141 -15.82 -6.31 17.23
CA ASP A 141 -14.41 -6.72 17.38
C ASP A 141 -14.17 -8.15 16.88
N LYS A 142 -15.21 -8.99 16.92
CA LYS A 142 -15.14 -10.37 16.41
C LYS A 142 -14.96 -10.38 14.89
N ALA A 143 -15.73 -9.58 14.15
CA ALA A 143 -15.60 -9.49 12.70
C ALA A 143 -14.23 -8.88 12.31
N ILE A 144 -13.76 -7.86 13.05
CA ILE A 144 -12.43 -7.27 12.86
C ILE A 144 -11.34 -8.35 13.06
N ALA A 145 -11.42 -9.12 14.15
CA ALA A 145 -10.46 -10.20 14.40
C ALA A 145 -10.51 -11.28 13.32
N GLN A 146 -11.69 -11.64 12.80
CA GLN A 146 -11.85 -12.61 11.72
C GLN A 146 -11.23 -12.14 10.41
N VAL A 147 -11.47 -10.89 10.01
CA VAL A 147 -10.85 -10.30 8.82
C VAL A 147 -9.32 -10.30 8.96
N GLY A 148 -8.80 -9.84 10.11
CA GLY A 148 -7.36 -9.85 10.39
C GLY A 148 -6.76 -11.26 10.36
N THR A 149 -7.48 -12.26 10.90
CA THR A 149 -7.06 -13.67 10.87
C THR A 149 -6.98 -14.21 9.44
N ILE A 150 -7.97 -13.92 8.60
CA ILE A 150 -8.01 -14.39 7.20
C ILE A 150 -6.87 -13.76 6.40
N SER A 151 -6.69 -12.44 6.48
CA SER A 151 -5.61 -11.73 5.79
C SER A 151 -4.22 -12.16 6.30
N ALA A 152 -4.12 -12.52 7.59
CA ALA A 152 -2.90 -13.08 8.19
C ALA A 152 -2.68 -14.58 7.93
N ASN A 153 -3.27 -15.16 6.88
CA ASN A 153 -3.15 -16.60 6.56
C ASN A 153 -3.62 -17.54 7.68
N ASN A 154 -4.75 -17.25 8.31
CA ASN A 154 -5.37 -17.98 9.43
C ASN A 154 -4.58 -17.89 10.76
N ASP A 155 -3.75 -16.87 10.95
CA ASP A 155 -3.10 -16.61 12.23
C ASP A 155 -4.04 -15.81 13.15
N GLU A 156 -4.75 -16.53 14.05
CA GLU A 156 -5.69 -15.93 15.01
C GLU A 156 -4.99 -14.94 15.97
N SER A 157 -3.71 -15.14 16.26
CA SER A 157 -2.97 -14.25 17.18
C SER A 157 -2.82 -12.85 16.59
N ILE A 158 -2.61 -12.77 15.28
CA ILE A 158 -2.54 -11.51 14.54
C ILE A 158 -3.92 -10.84 14.47
N GLY A 159 -4.96 -11.59 14.13
CA GLY A 159 -6.33 -11.04 14.09
C GLY A 159 -6.76 -10.46 15.44
N ARG A 160 -6.48 -11.14 16.54
CA ARG A 160 -6.82 -10.69 17.90
C ARG A 160 -6.06 -9.42 18.28
N ILE A 161 -4.73 -9.37 18.08
CA ILE A 161 -3.93 -8.19 18.47
C ILE A 161 -4.33 -6.94 17.70
N ILE A 162 -4.76 -7.07 16.43
CA ILE A 162 -5.29 -5.97 15.63
C ILE A 162 -6.65 -5.50 16.17
N ALA A 163 -7.56 -6.42 16.50
CA ALA A 163 -8.85 -6.08 17.09
C ALA A 163 -8.67 -5.38 18.45
N ASP A 164 -7.77 -5.90 19.30
CA ASP A 164 -7.44 -5.28 20.59
C ASP A 164 -6.83 -3.88 20.41
N ALA A 165 -5.97 -3.69 19.41
CA ALA A 165 -5.41 -2.39 19.08
C ALA A 165 -6.51 -1.40 18.65
N MET A 166 -7.41 -1.82 17.73
CA MET A 166 -8.53 -0.99 17.29
C MET A 166 -9.53 -0.67 18.41
N ALA A 167 -9.76 -1.59 19.33
CA ALA A 167 -10.62 -1.34 20.49
C ALA A 167 -10.03 -0.27 21.42
N LYS A 168 -8.69 -0.20 21.56
CA LYS A 168 -7.99 0.75 22.43
C LYS A 168 -7.86 2.15 21.82
N VAL A 169 -7.50 2.25 20.54
CA VAL A 169 -7.27 3.56 19.89
C VAL A 169 -8.48 4.05 19.09
N GLY A 170 -9.52 3.24 18.96
CA GLY A 170 -10.68 3.51 18.12
C GLY A 170 -10.48 3.05 16.67
N LYS A 171 -11.59 2.98 15.91
CA LYS A 171 -11.59 2.46 14.54
C LYS A 171 -10.77 3.29 13.56
N GLU A 172 -10.68 4.58 13.79
CA GLU A 172 -9.87 5.54 13.03
C GLU A 172 -8.52 5.82 13.69
N GLY A 173 -8.21 5.11 14.79
CA GLY A 173 -6.99 5.27 15.55
C GLY A 173 -5.75 4.82 14.77
N VAL A 174 -4.61 5.38 15.12
CA VAL A 174 -3.34 5.07 14.49
C VAL A 174 -2.77 3.78 15.08
N ILE A 175 -2.50 2.83 14.21
CA ILE A 175 -1.83 1.57 14.54
C ILE A 175 -0.61 1.44 13.65
N THR A 176 0.55 1.20 14.28
CA THR A 176 1.83 0.97 13.59
C THR A 176 2.37 -0.40 13.93
N VAL A 177 3.21 -0.94 13.05
CA VAL A 177 3.83 -2.26 13.23
C VAL A 177 5.34 -2.08 13.29
N GLU A 178 5.96 -2.56 14.36
CA GLU A 178 7.41 -2.47 14.58
C GLU A 178 8.01 -3.85 14.84
N GLU A 179 9.31 -3.96 14.64
CA GLU A 179 10.06 -5.15 15.03
C GLU A 179 10.21 -5.17 16.56
N GLY A 180 9.79 -6.26 17.18
CA GLY A 180 9.96 -6.51 18.62
C GLY A 180 11.27 -7.22 18.91
N SER A 181 11.67 -7.21 20.17
CA SER A 181 12.86 -7.93 20.63
C SER A 181 12.55 -9.33 21.19
N GLY A 182 11.26 -9.66 21.36
CA GLY A 182 10.78 -10.92 21.93
C GLY A 182 10.36 -11.94 20.86
N LEU A 183 9.89 -13.10 21.33
CA LEU A 183 9.33 -14.16 20.47
C LEU A 183 7.82 -13.99 20.22
N ALA A 184 7.13 -13.32 21.12
CA ALA A 184 5.69 -13.07 21.04
C ALA A 184 5.39 -11.68 20.50
N ASN A 185 4.20 -11.51 19.89
CA ASN A 185 3.70 -10.20 19.52
C ASN A 185 3.22 -9.45 20.77
N GLU A 186 3.52 -8.17 20.86
CA GLU A 186 3.14 -7.31 21.97
C GLU A 186 2.38 -6.07 21.45
N LEU A 187 1.40 -5.59 22.23
CA LEU A 187 0.66 -4.37 21.94
C LEU A 187 0.98 -3.31 22.99
N GLU A 188 1.56 -2.21 22.56
CA GLU A 188 1.85 -1.04 23.37
C GLU A 188 1.01 0.16 22.89
N ILE A 189 0.50 0.95 23.84
CA ILE A 189 -0.15 2.22 23.53
C ILE A 189 0.78 3.34 23.98
N VAL A 190 1.12 4.23 23.06
CA VAL A 190 2.04 5.34 23.30
C VAL A 190 1.40 6.67 22.91
N GLU A 191 1.90 7.76 23.50
CA GLU A 191 1.54 9.10 23.09
C GLU A 191 2.01 9.33 21.65
N GLY A 192 1.11 9.79 20.78
CA GLY A 192 1.46 9.95 19.36
C GLY A 192 0.32 10.54 18.54
N MET A 193 0.61 10.85 17.30
CA MET A 193 -0.35 11.47 16.39
C MET A 193 0.01 11.16 14.93
N GLN A 194 -1.00 11.04 14.07
CA GLN A 194 -0.85 11.01 12.63
C GLN A 194 -1.59 12.19 11.98
N PHE A 195 -1.00 12.74 10.92
CA PHE A 195 -1.66 13.75 10.09
C PHE A 195 -1.38 13.53 8.59
N ASP A 196 -2.28 14.02 7.76
CA ASP A 196 -2.34 13.75 6.31
C ASP A 196 -1.40 14.69 5.55
N ARG A 197 -0.09 14.53 5.74
CA ARG A 197 0.97 15.19 4.97
C ARG A 197 2.14 14.24 4.89
N GLY A 198 2.53 13.90 3.67
CA GLY A 198 3.69 13.06 3.42
C GLY A 198 4.96 13.85 3.12
N TYR A 199 6.02 13.15 2.77
CA TYR A 199 7.31 13.74 2.45
C TYR A 199 7.24 14.65 1.21
N LEU A 200 7.96 15.77 1.25
CA LEU A 200 8.04 16.72 0.14
C LEU A 200 8.93 16.24 -1.01
N SER A 201 9.73 15.22 -0.78
CA SER A 201 10.59 14.64 -1.81
C SER A 201 10.76 13.14 -1.60
N PRO A 202 10.64 12.32 -2.67
CA PRO A 202 10.91 10.88 -2.60
C PRO A 202 12.35 10.54 -2.20
N TYR A 203 13.28 11.48 -2.34
CA TYR A 203 14.68 11.29 -1.93
C TYR A 203 14.89 11.24 -0.43
N PHE A 204 13.87 11.52 0.38
CA PHE A 204 13.89 11.30 1.82
C PHE A 204 13.62 9.84 2.22
N ILE A 205 13.13 9.00 1.29
CA ILE A 205 12.83 7.58 1.54
C ILE A 205 14.12 6.86 1.92
N ASN A 206 14.12 6.20 3.07
CA ASN A 206 15.22 5.36 3.53
C ASN A 206 14.80 3.89 3.72
N ASN A 207 13.50 3.62 3.72
CA ASN A 207 12.94 2.26 3.66
C ASN A 207 12.23 2.07 2.32
N GLN A 208 12.91 1.41 1.38
CA GLN A 208 12.37 1.18 0.03
C GLN A 208 11.25 0.13 0.01
N GLN A 209 11.20 -0.75 0.99
CA GLN A 209 10.19 -1.80 1.05
C GLN A 209 8.81 -1.21 1.36
N SER A 210 8.74 -0.31 2.35
CA SER A 210 7.52 0.40 2.74
C SER A 210 7.36 1.76 2.03
N MET A 211 8.29 2.16 1.15
CA MET A 211 8.33 3.47 0.49
C MET A 211 8.17 4.62 1.49
N SER A 212 8.79 4.50 2.66
CA SER A 212 8.67 5.46 3.76
C SER A 212 10.03 6.01 4.19
N CYS A 213 9.99 7.15 4.89
CA CYS A 213 11.11 7.69 5.63
C CYS A 213 10.90 7.41 7.12
N GLU A 214 11.78 6.63 7.72
CA GLU A 214 11.77 6.28 9.13
C GLU A 214 12.92 6.99 9.84
N LEU A 215 12.59 7.76 10.87
CA LEU A 215 13.53 8.53 11.67
C LEU A 215 13.47 8.05 13.12
N ASP A 216 14.55 7.47 13.62
CA ASP A 216 14.66 7.00 14.99
C ASP A 216 15.21 8.12 15.87
N ASN A 217 14.52 8.40 16.97
CA ASN A 217 14.86 9.45 17.93
C ASN A 217 15.13 10.83 17.30
N PRO A 218 14.24 11.30 16.36
CA PRO A 218 14.46 12.55 15.66
C PRO A 218 14.23 13.78 16.55
N PHE A 219 14.86 14.88 16.16
CA PHE A 219 14.38 16.20 16.48
C PHE A 219 13.21 16.58 15.59
N VAL A 220 12.30 17.42 16.08
CA VAL A 220 11.15 17.93 15.34
C VAL A 220 11.16 19.45 15.34
N LEU A 221 11.38 20.04 14.17
CA LEU A 221 11.27 21.48 13.96
C LEU A 221 9.85 21.83 13.50
N LEU A 222 9.21 22.73 14.20
CA LEU A 222 7.89 23.27 13.88
C LEU A 222 8.01 24.73 13.48
N TYR A 223 7.62 25.08 12.26
CA TYR A 223 7.71 26.42 11.73
C TYR A 223 6.41 26.86 11.06
N ASP A 224 5.92 28.04 11.39
CA ASP A 224 4.61 28.53 10.94
C ASP A 224 4.59 29.14 9.53
N LYS A 225 5.76 29.37 8.92
CA LYS A 225 5.94 29.96 7.59
C LYS A 225 6.59 28.99 6.61
N LYS A 226 6.78 29.46 5.37
CA LYS A 226 7.51 28.74 4.34
C LYS A 226 9.02 28.86 4.54
N ILE A 227 9.73 27.80 4.18
CA ILE A 227 11.19 27.76 4.16
C ILE A 227 11.63 27.67 2.70
N SER A 228 12.10 28.79 2.14
CA SER A 228 12.65 28.85 0.78
C SER A 228 14.16 29.14 0.78
N ASN A 229 14.67 29.80 1.82
CA ASN A 229 16.08 30.15 1.98
C ASN A 229 16.74 29.25 3.03
N ILE A 230 17.69 28.42 2.60
CA ILE A 230 18.39 27.49 3.49
C ILE A 230 19.30 28.19 4.51
N ARG A 231 19.77 29.42 4.18
CA ARG A 231 20.74 30.16 5.02
C ARG A 231 20.22 30.38 6.44
N GLU A 232 18.93 30.62 6.58
CA GLU A 232 18.29 30.83 7.89
C GLU A 232 18.35 29.57 8.79
N MET A 233 18.50 28.39 8.18
CA MET A 233 18.56 27.11 8.88
C MET A 233 19.97 26.58 9.12
N ILE A 234 21.01 27.16 8.50
CA ILE A 234 22.38 26.61 8.56
C ILE A 234 22.84 26.40 10.01
N PRO A 235 22.71 27.38 10.94
CA PRO A 235 23.18 27.18 12.32
C PRO A 235 22.48 26.02 13.03
N LEU A 236 21.17 25.86 12.79
CA LEU A 236 20.39 24.77 13.34
C LEU A 236 20.80 23.42 12.73
N LEU A 237 20.93 23.33 11.42
CA LEU A 237 21.35 22.12 10.72
C LEU A 237 22.74 21.65 11.13
N GLU A 238 23.69 22.58 11.34
CA GLU A 238 25.02 22.26 11.86
C GLU A 238 24.94 21.67 13.27
N SER A 239 24.08 22.22 14.13
CA SER A 239 23.87 21.73 15.48
C SER A 239 23.23 20.33 15.49
N VAL A 240 22.24 20.10 14.61
CA VAL A 240 21.61 18.79 14.40
C VAL A 240 22.64 17.78 13.86
N ALA A 241 23.43 18.16 12.85
CA ALA A 241 24.49 17.29 12.29
C ALA A 241 25.52 16.88 13.36
N LYS A 242 25.95 17.80 14.20
CA LYS A 242 26.87 17.51 15.32
C LYS A 242 26.26 16.55 16.36
N SER A 243 24.95 16.59 16.56
CA SER A 243 24.25 15.69 17.48
C SER A 243 24.14 14.25 16.96
N GLY A 244 24.26 14.03 15.66
CA GLY A 244 24.05 12.75 14.97
C GLY A 244 22.60 12.27 14.92
N ARG A 245 21.64 13.04 15.45
CA ARG A 245 20.20 12.71 15.43
C ARG A 245 19.53 13.18 14.13
N PRO A 246 18.52 12.44 13.63
CA PRO A 246 17.72 12.88 12.50
C PRO A 246 16.89 14.12 12.82
N LEU A 247 16.41 14.81 11.79
CA LEU A 247 15.53 15.97 11.89
C LEU A 247 14.27 15.79 11.04
N LEU A 248 13.10 15.93 11.65
CA LEU A 248 11.85 16.15 10.94
C LEU A 248 11.56 17.66 10.90
N ILE A 249 11.31 18.19 9.72
CA ILE A 249 10.90 19.59 9.51
C ILE A 249 9.41 19.60 9.17
N ILE A 250 8.60 20.28 9.97
CA ILE A 250 7.18 20.52 9.71
C ILE A 250 7.00 22.03 9.55
N ALA A 251 6.78 22.50 8.33
CA ALA A 251 6.64 23.89 8.00
C ALA A 251 5.41 24.13 7.11
N GLU A 252 4.98 25.38 6.93
CA GLU A 252 3.93 25.69 5.95
C GLU A 252 4.25 25.09 4.57
N ASP A 253 5.48 25.26 4.13
CA ASP A 253 6.07 24.60 2.96
C ASP A 253 7.60 24.63 3.06
N VAL A 254 8.27 23.72 2.35
CA VAL A 254 9.72 23.77 2.14
C VAL A 254 9.96 23.64 0.65
N GLU A 255 10.47 24.70 0.03
CA GLU A 255 10.54 24.79 -1.43
C GLU A 255 11.89 25.36 -1.93
N GLY A 256 12.09 25.28 -3.25
CA GLY A 256 13.23 25.91 -3.93
C GLY A 256 14.59 25.41 -3.46
N GLU A 257 15.49 26.36 -3.19
CA GLU A 257 16.88 26.09 -2.78
C GLU A 257 16.95 25.33 -1.44
N ALA A 258 16.04 25.63 -0.52
CA ALA A 258 16.00 24.96 0.78
C ALA A 258 15.73 23.45 0.64
N LEU A 259 14.69 23.08 -0.10
CA LEU A 259 14.37 21.66 -0.32
C LEU A 259 15.48 20.92 -1.06
N ALA A 260 16.03 21.53 -2.13
CA ALA A 260 17.11 20.93 -2.90
C ALA A 260 18.36 20.68 -2.03
N THR A 261 18.72 21.64 -1.18
CA THR A 261 19.88 21.51 -0.28
C THR A 261 19.66 20.43 0.78
N LEU A 262 18.46 20.33 1.37
CA LEU A 262 18.12 19.26 2.33
C LEU A 262 18.22 17.88 1.67
N VAL A 263 17.69 17.73 0.46
CA VAL A 263 17.77 16.48 -0.32
C VAL A 263 19.23 16.10 -0.59
N VAL A 264 20.05 17.03 -1.07
CA VAL A 264 21.47 16.76 -1.35
C VAL A 264 22.23 16.34 -0.10
N ASN A 265 21.99 17.00 1.04
CA ASN A 265 22.64 16.66 2.30
C ASN A 265 22.19 15.30 2.85
N THR A 266 20.92 14.93 2.63
CA THR A 266 20.40 13.61 2.98
C THR A 266 21.04 12.51 2.13
N ILE A 267 21.11 12.70 0.80
CA ILE A 267 21.76 11.75 -0.12
C ILE A 267 23.24 11.57 0.22
N ARG A 268 23.93 12.64 0.60
CA ARG A 268 25.35 12.60 1.01
C ARG A 268 25.56 12.04 2.41
N GLY A 269 24.49 11.75 3.16
CA GLY A 269 24.58 11.25 4.53
C GLY A 269 25.12 12.25 5.56
N ILE A 270 25.13 13.56 5.24
CA ILE A 270 25.62 14.61 6.14
C ILE A 270 24.62 14.84 7.27
N VAL A 271 23.32 14.89 6.95
CA VAL A 271 22.23 15.00 7.91
C VAL A 271 21.09 14.11 7.43
N LYS A 272 20.50 13.32 8.33
CA LYS A 272 19.26 12.57 8.06
C LYS A 272 18.09 13.52 8.29
N VAL A 273 17.44 13.98 7.23
CA VAL A 273 16.33 14.94 7.29
C VAL A 273 15.14 14.44 6.51
N ALA A 274 13.95 14.71 7.01
CA ALA A 274 12.71 14.68 6.24
C ALA A 274 11.99 16.02 6.39
N ALA A 275 11.33 16.48 5.33
CA ALA A 275 10.52 17.70 5.34
C ALA A 275 9.10 17.37 4.89
N VAL A 276 8.11 17.88 5.62
CA VAL A 276 6.68 17.71 5.37
C VAL A 276 5.96 19.06 5.51
N LYS A 277 4.80 19.18 4.85
CA LYS A 277 3.93 20.34 5.06
C LYS A 277 3.18 20.22 6.39
N ALA A 278 3.00 21.35 7.06
CA ALA A 278 2.16 21.43 8.23
C ALA A 278 0.69 21.12 7.87
N PRO A 279 -0.03 20.37 8.73
CA PRO A 279 -1.44 20.05 8.49
C PRO A 279 -2.33 21.28 8.69
N GLY A 280 -3.43 21.35 7.92
CA GLY A 280 -4.40 22.44 7.99
C GLY A 280 -3.98 23.71 7.23
N PHE A 281 -4.81 24.76 7.36
CA PHE A 281 -4.62 26.06 6.73
C PHE A 281 -4.97 27.18 7.72
N GLY A 282 -4.32 28.36 7.59
CA GLY A 282 -4.59 29.54 8.43
C GLY A 282 -4.47 29.24 9.92
N ASP A 283 -5.44 29.68 10.71
CA ASP A 283 -5.44 29.51 12.18
C ASP A 283 -5.49 28.03 12.62
N ARG A 284 -6.13 27.18 11.81
CA ARG A 284 -6.13 25.74 12.08
C ARG A 284 -4.73 25.13 11.97
N ARG A 285 -3.92 25.58 11.01
CA ARG A 285 -2.53 25.14 10.89
C ARG A 285 -1.72 25.52 12.12
N LYS A 286 -1.87 26.76 12.62
CA LYS A 286 -1.23 27.22 13.85
C LYS A 286 -1.63 26.34 15.04
N ALA A 287 -2.93 26.12 15.19
CA ALA A 287 -3.45 25.28 16.28
C ALA A 287 -2.94 23.83 16.21
N MET A 288 -2.82 23.24 15.01
CA MET A 288 -2.27 21.90 14.84
C MET A 288 -0.75 21.85 15.08
N LEU A 289 0.01 22.87 14.66
CA LEU A 289 1.43 22.99 15.01
C LEU A 289 1.63 23.08 16.53
N GLU A 290 0.78 23.81 17.25
CA GLU A 290 0.80 23.85 18.71
C GLU A 290 0.50 22.47 19.34
N ASP A 291 -0.46 21.72 18.80
CA ASP A 291 -0.78 20.38 19.27
C ASP A 291 0.42 19.44 19.10
N ILE A 292 1.12 19.52 17.96
CA ILE A 292 2.35 18.76 17.70
C ILE A 292 3.48 19.23 18.61
N ALA A 293 3.61 20.53 18.89
CA ALA A 293 4.59 21.07 19.83
C ALA A 293 4.40 20.51 21.24
N ILE A 294 3.16 20.46 21.70
CA ILE A 294 2.82 19.90 23.01
C ILE A 294 3.13 18.39 23.06
N LEU A 295 2.80 17.67 21.98
CA LEU A 295 3.04 16.24 21.86
C LEU A 295 4.54 15.90 21.84
N THR A 296 5.35 16.69 21.16
CA THR A 296 6.79 16.44 20.99
C THR A 296 7.65 17.14 22.04
N GLY A 297 7.05 17.98 22.88
CA GLY A 297 7.75 18.76 23.91
C GLY A 297 8.57 19.92 23.36
N GLY A 298 8.33 20.33 22.10
CA GLY A 298 8.99 21.45 21.42
C GLY A 298 8.19 22.74 21.50
N GLN A 299 8.60 23.70 20.66
CA GLN A 299 7.92 25.00 20.50
C GLN A 299 7.74 25.29 19.00
N VAL A 300 6.67 25.98 18.65
CA VAL A 300 6.49 26.49 17.29
C VAL A 300 7.39 27.71 17.10
N VAL A 301 8.28 27.65 16.15
CA VAL A 301 9.10 28.81 15.76
C VAL A 301 8.22 29.74 14.94
N SER A 302 7.93 30.92 15.49
CA SER A 302 7.09 31.95 14.88
C SER A 302 7.56 33.33 15.32
N GLU A 303 7.51 34.29 14.43
CA GLU A 303 7.80 35.70 14.75
C GLU A 303 6.81 36.28 15.75
N GLU A 304 5.57 35.76 15.79
CA GLU A 304 4.54 36.19 16.74
C GLU A 304 4.95 35.92 18.21
N VAL A 305 5.73 34.85 18.44
CA VAL A 305 6.27 34.52 19.77
C VAL A 305 7.72 35.01 19.94
N GLY A 306 8.23 35.81 19.00
CA GLY A 306 9.58 36.37 19.06
C GLY A 306 10.71 35.40 18.68
N LEU A 307 10.38 34.24 18.12
CA LEU A 307 11.34 33.23 17.66
C LEU A 307 11.54 33.34 16.13
N SER A 308 12.78 33.44 15.68
CA SER A 308 13.13 33.37 14.28
C SER A 308 13.94 32.10 13.98
N LEU A 309 13.85 31.62 12.74
CA LEU A 309 14.54 30.40 12.31
C LEU A 309 16.06 30.50 12.45
N GLU A 310 16.64 31.70 12.20
CA GLU A 310 18.07 31.97 12.36
C GLU A 310 18.56 31.83 13.82
N LYS A 311 17.68 32.09 14.78
CA LYS A 311 18.00 32.03 16.23
C LYS A 311 17.54 30.74 16.89
N ALA A 312 16.92 29.85 16.12
CA ALA A 312 16.45 28.58 16.63
C ALA A 312 17.63 27.70 17.09
N THR A 313 17.55 27.20 18.31
CA THR A 313 18.51 26.27 18.91
C THR A 313 17.86 24.89 19.11
N LEU A 314 18.66 23.89 19.50
CA LEU A 314 18.14 22.54 19.77
C LEU A 314 17.07 22.52 20.89
N ASP A 315 17.08 23.51 21.79
CA ASP A 315 16.15 23.58 22.92
C ASP A 315 14.69 23.89 22.54
N VAL A 316 14.48 24.50 21.37
CA VAL A 316 13.13 24.78 20.85
C VAL A 316 12.57 23.61 20.05
N LEU A 317 13.43 22.65 19.67
CA LEU A 317 13.01 21.47 18.93
C LEU A 317 12.24 20.50 19.81
N GLY A 318 11.17 19.95 19.27
CA GLY A 318 10.55 18.76 19.84
C GLY A 318 11.36 17.50 19.57
N SER A 319 10.95 16.40 20.16
CA SER A 319 11.50 15.08 19.84
C SER A 319 10.45 13.98 19.98
N ALA A 320 10.71 12.84 19.36
CA ALA A 320 9.89 11.65 19.47
C ALA A 320 10.81 10.43 19.46
N LYS A 321 10.32 9.27 19.89
CA LYS A 321 11.04 8.01 19.80
C LYS A 321 11.21 7.58 18.34
N LYS A 322 10.14 7.71 17.55
CA LYS A 322 10.16 7.40 16.10
C LYS A 322 9.22 8.32 15.33
N VAL A 323 9.60 8.62 14.11
CA VAL A 323 8.71 9.26 13.12
C VAL A 323 8.73 8.43 11.85
N GLN A 324 7.54 8.17 11.30
CA GLN A 324 7.37 7.52 10.00
C GLN A 324 6.65 8.46 9.05
N VAL A 325 7.26 8.73 7.89
CA VAL A 325 6.69 9.58 6.85
C VAL A 325 6.48 8.75 5.60
N THR A 326 5.25 8.63 5.17
CA THR A 326 4.86 8.00 3.90
C THR A 326 4.63 9.08 2.82
N LYS A 327 4.17 8.69 1.65
CA LYS A 327 3.79 9.62 0.59
C LYS A 327 2.66 10.57 1.01
N GLU A 328 1.76 10.13 1.89
CA GLU A 328 0.54 10.84 2.23
C GLU A 328 0.42 11.23 3.71
N ASN A 329 1.10 10.52 4.59
CA ASN A 329 0.94 10.66 6.03
C ASN A 329 2.27 10.81 6.76
N THR A 330 2.22 11.54 7.88
CA THR A 330 3.30 11.62 8.87
C THR A 330 2.76 11.12 10.21
N THR A 331 3.41 10.11 10.78
CA THR A 331 3.09 9.53 12.07
C THR A 331 4.21 9.81 13.07
N ILE A 332 3.88 10.46 14.17
CA ILE A 332 4.79 10.71 15.31
C ILE A 332 4.44 9.69 16.38
N ILE A 333 5.42 8.89 16.80
CA ILE A 333 5.26 7.79 17.75
C ILE A 333 6.08 8.11 18.98
N ASP A 334 5.44 8.05 20.15
CA ASP A 334 6.04 8.28 21.45
C ASP A 334 6.76 9.64 21.50
N GLY A 335 5.94 10.72 21.40
CA GLY A 335 6.41 12.09 21.51
C GLY A 335 6.93 12.41 22.91
N ALA A 336 7.99 13.20 23.02
CA ALA A 336 8.64 13.53 24.29
C ALA A 336 7.85 14.57 25.13
N GLY A 337 6.62 14.93 24.72
CA GLY A 337 5.75 15.83 25.47
C GLY A 337 5.30 15.24 26.80
N LYS A 338 5.04 16.10 27.77
CA LYS A 338 4.53 15.66 29.07
C LYS A 338 3.05 15.33 28.96
N SER A 339 2.66 14.14 29.44
CA SER A 339 1.25 13.67 29.42
C SER A 339 0.29 14.66 30.08
N ASP A 340 0.68 15.33 31.16
CA ASP A 340 -0.13 16.35 31.81
C ASP A 340 -0.48 17.52 30.88
N LYS A 341 0.49 17.96 30.05
CA LYS A 341 0.29 19.03 29.07
C LYS A 341 -0.62 18.58 27.92
N ILE A 342 -0.44 17.34 27.46
CA ILE A 342 -1.30 16.74 26.42
C ILE A 342 -2.74 16.65 26.93
N GLN A 343 -2.95 16.15 28.14
CA GLN A 343 -4.28 16.08 28.76
C GLN A 343 -4.92 17.46 28.97
N ALA A 344 -4.13 18.46 29.40
CA ALA A 344 -4.59 19.82 29.53
C ALA A 344 -5.05 20.40 28.17
N ARG A 345 -4.28 20.12 27.10
CA ARG A 345 -4.67 20.53 25.74
C ARG A 345 -5.94 19.83 25.27
N CYS A 346 -6.09 18.55 25.51
CA CYS A 346 -7.32 17.81 25.22
C CYS A 346 -8.54 18.41 25.93
N LYS A 347 -8.38 18.83 27.20
CA LYS A 347 -9.45 19.53 27.94
C LYS A 347 -9.81 20.88 27.30
N GLN A 348 -8.82 21.67 26.89
CA GLN A 348 -9.05 22.93 26.18
C GLN A 348 -9.84 22.73 24.89
N ILE A 349 -9.48 21.72 24.09
CA ILE A 349 -10.19 21.42 22.84
C ILE A 349 -11.64 20.99 23.12
N ARG A 350 -11.90 20.21 24.19
CA ARG A 350 -13.28 19.84 24.59
C ARG A 350 -14.12 21.06 24.94
N VAL A 351 -13.56 22.02 25.67
CA VAL A 351 -14.26 23.27 25.97
C VAL A 351 -14.57 24.05 24.67
N GLN A 352 -13.61 24.12 23.74
CA GLN A 352 -13.83 24.74 22.42
C GLN A 352 -14.94 24.06 21.62
N ILE A 353 -15.08 22.74 21.71
CA ILE A 353 -16.17 21.99 21.06
C ILE A 353 -17.53 22.38 21.65
N GLU A 354 -17.60 22.52 22.99
CA GLU A 354 -18.85 22.93 23.70
C GLU A 354 -19.26 24.37 23.40
N GLU A 355 -18.28 25.27 23.31
CA GLU A 355 -18.51 26.70 23.04
C GLU A 355 -18.76 27.02 21.55
N SER A 356 -18.34 26.15 20.63
CA SER A 356 -18.51 26.35 19.20
C SER A 356 -19.98 26.29 18.80
N THR A 357 -20.41 27.24 17.97
CA THR A 357 -21.78 27.29 17.40
C THR A 357 -21.88 26.73 15.99
N SER A 358 -20.74 26.48 15.34
CA SER A 358 -20.65 25.96 13.98
C SER A 358 -20.46 24.44 14.02
N ASP A 359 -21.35 23.68 13.37
CA ASP A 359 -21.25 22.22 13.29
C ASP A 359 -19.97 21.80 12.57
N TYR A 360 -19.57 22.55 11.54
CA TYR A 360 -18.30 22.31 10.83
C TYR A 360 -17.07 22.51 11.73
N ASP A 361 -17.06 23.56 12.56
CA ASP A 361 -15.94 23.80 13.47
C ASP A 361 -15.92 22.77 14.60
N LYS A 362 -17.09 22.35 15.08
CA LYS A 362 -17.20 21.23 16.04
C LYS A 362 -16.60 19.95 15.48
N GLU A 363 -16.95 19.59 14.25
CA GLU A 363 -16.41 18.41 13.57
C GLU A 363 -14.87 18.47 13.50
N LYS A 364 -14.30 19.61 13.07
CA LYS A 364 -12.86 19.78 12.96
C LYS A 364 -12.13 19.81 14.31
N LEU A 365 -12.77 20.32 15.34
CA LEU A 365 -12.25 20.24 16.71
C LEU A 365 -12.31 18.80 17.26
N GLN A 366 -13.37 18.04 16.93
CA GLN A 366 -13.49 16.63 17.29
C GLN A 366 -12.40 15.78 16.62
N GLU A 367 -12.13 16.01 15.31
CA GLU A 367 -11.00 15.36 14.61
C GLU A 367 -9.66 15.66 15.29
N ARG A 368 -9.41 16.91 15.66
CA ARG A 368 -8.19 17.30 16.37
C ARG A 368 -8.06 16.61 17.74
N LEU A 369 -9.16 16.59 18.48
CA LEU A 369 -9.21 15.91 19.78
C LEU A 369 -8.92 14.41 19.63
N ALA A 370 -9.54 13.75 18.64
CA ALA A 370 -9.34 12.33 18.38
C ALA A 370 -7.87 12.01 18.03
N LYS A 371 -7.25 12.85 17.19
CA LYS A 371 -5.82 12.70 16.82
C LYS A 371 -4.87 12.87 18.01
N LEU A 372 -5.17 13.77 18.93
CA LEU A 372 -4.30 14.06 20.07
C LEU A 372 -4.55 13.10 21.27
N ALA A 373 -5.82 12.75 21.51
CA ALA A 373 -6.21 11.94 22.66
C ALA A 373 -6.11 10.42 22.43
N GLY A 374 -6.18 9.99 21.16
CA GLY A 374 -6.21 8.57 20.79
C GLY A 374 -4.87 7.85 20.97
N GLY A 375 -3.76 8.58 20.92
CA GLY A 375 -2.43 7.98 20.92
C GLY A 375 -2.15 7.13 19.67
N VAL A 376 -1.12 6.32 19.74
CA VAL A 376 -0.71 5.36 18.71
C VAL A 376 -0.60 3.97 19.33
N ALA A 377 -1.28 2.99 18.72
CA ALA A 377 -1.07 1.59 19.07
C ALA A 377 0.13 1.06 18.28
N VAL A 378 1.13 0.55 18.98
CA VAL A 378 2.32 -0.05 18.38
C VAL A 378 2.24 -1.55 18.56
N ILE A 379 2.10 -2.28 17.45
CA ILE A 379 2.19 -3.75 17.44
C ILE A 379 3.66 -4.12 17.22
N LYS A 380 4.30 -4.66 18.25
CA LYS A 380 5.66 -5.18 18.18
C LYS A 380 5.61 -6.64 17.79
N VAL A 381 6.17 -6.95 16.63
CA VAL A 381 6.16 -8.32 16.09
C VAL A 381 7.34 -9.10 16.66
N GLY A 382 7.06 -10.27 17.23
CA GLY A 382 8.07 -11.17 17.77
C GLY A 382 8.36 -12.36 16.85
N ALA A 383 9.64 -12.72 16.67
CA ALA A 383 10.07 -13.89 15.92
C ALA A 383 11.44 -14.39 16.38
N ALA A 384 11.79 -15.64 16.00
CA ALA A 384 13.07 -16.26 16.38
C ALA A 384 14.23 -15.83 15.45
N THR A 385 13.94 -15.45 14.21
CA THR A 385 14.93 -15.07 13.20
C THR A 385 14.53 -13.79 12.49
N GLU A 386 15.49 -13.05 11.94
CA GLU A 386 15.25 -11.83 11.16
C GLU A 386 14.39 -12.09 9.92
N ILE A 387 14.55 -13.24 9.26
CA ILE A 387 13.76 -13.62 8.08
C ILE A 387 12.30 -13.82 8.47
N GLU A 388 12.05 -14.57 9.55
CA GLU A 388 10.71 -14.78 10.10
C GLU A 388 10.08 -13.46 10.58
N MET A 389 10.88 -12.60 11.21
CA MET A 389 10.44 -11.28 11.67
C MET A 389 9.89 -10.43 10.52
N LYS A 390 10.64 -10.33 9.42
CA LYS A 390 10.24 -9.54 8.24
C LYS A 390 8.98 -10.11 7.57
N GLU A 391 8.90 -11.44 7.46
CA GLU A 391 7.70 -12.09 6.90
C GLU A 391 6.47 -11.84 7.78
N LYS A 392 6.63 -12.03 9.08
CA LYS A 392 5.53 -11.86 10.05
C LYS A 392 5.09 -10.41 10.16
N LYS A 393 6.04 -9.45 10.11
CA LYS A 393 5.74 -8.01 10.07
C LYS A 393 4.90 -7.65 8.85
N ALA A 394 5.31 -8.07 7.65
CA ALA A 394 4.55 -7.82 6.42
C ALA A 394 3.13 -8.40 6.52
N ARG A 395 2.97 -9.60 7.06
CA ARG A 395 1.67 -10.24 7.27
C ARG A 395 0.78 -9.50 8.27
N VAL A 396 1.35 -8.92 9.32
CA VAL A 396 0.61 -8.06 10.27
C VAL A 396 0.19 -6.75 9.61
N GLU A 397 1.06 -6.15 8.78
CA GLU A 397 0.75 -4.94 8.00
C GLU A 397 -0.39 -5.20 7.02
N ASP A 398 -0.37 -6.29 6.25
CA ASP A 398 -1.45 -6.67 5.33
C ASP A 398 -2.78 -6.87 6.08
N ALA A 399 -2.75 -7.59 7.21
CA ALA A 399 -3.92 -7.82 8.03
C ALA A 399 -4.49 -6.51 8.62
N LEU A 400 -3.64 -5.56 8.99
CA LEU A 400 -4.05 -4.24 9.45
C LEU A 400 -4.72 -3.44 8.33
N HIS A 401 -4.17 -3.47 7.12
CA HIS A 401 -4.76 -2.81 5.95
C HIS A 401 -6.12 -3.41 5.59
N ALA A 402 -6.23 -4.75 5.58
CA ALA A 402 -7.49 -5.44 5.33
C ALA A 402 -8.57 -5.10 6.38
N THR A 403 -8.20 -5.05 7.66
CA THR A 403 -9.15 -4.69 8.73
C THR A 403 -9.61 -3.24 8.62
N ARG A 404 -8.73 -2.30 8.26
CA ARG A 404 -9.12 -0.91 7.98
C ARG A 404 -10.09 -0.83 6.81
N ALA A 405 -9.80 -1.52 5.70
CA ALA A 405 -10.67 -1.59 4.54
C ALA A 405 -12.06 -2.18 4.88
N ALA A 406 -12.12 -3.17 5.79
CA ALA A 406 -13.36 -3.75 6.26
C ALA A 406 -14.18 -2.79 7.14
N VAL A 407 -13.52 -2.02 8.00
CA VAL A 407 -14.20 -1.00 8.82
C VAL A 407 -14.75 0.12 7.94
N GLU A 408 -14.04 0.50 6.87
CA GLU A 408 -14.39 1.60 5.96
C GLU A 408 -15.59 1.26 5.07
N GLU A 409 -15.58 0.11 4.39
CA GLU A 409 -16.62 -0.25 3.39
C GLU A 409 -17.40 -1.53 3.72
N GLY A 410 -17.18 -2.10 4.90
CA GLY A 410 -17.85 -3.33 5.30
C GLY A 410 -17.19 -4.60 4.75
N ILE A 411 -17.87 -5.71 4.97
CA ILE A 411 -17.40 -7.06 4.68
C ILE A 411 -18.38 -7.84 3.79
N VAL A 412 -17.85 -8.77 3.00
CA VAL A 412 -18.57 -9.71 2.16
C VAL A 412 -18.11 -11.14 2.48
N PRO A 413 -18.87 -12.19 2.08
CA PRO A 413 -18.41 -13.58 2.20
C PRO A 413 -17.09 -13.77 1.43
N GLY A 414 -16.06 -14.27 2.13
CA GLY A 414 -14.71 -14.44 1.58
C GLY A 414 -14.55 -15.69 0.71
N GLY A 415 -13.29 -16.02 0.40
CA GLY A 415 -12.97 -17.20 -0.41
C GLY A 415 -13.43 -17.13 -1.86
N GLY A 416 -13.63 -15.93 -2.41
CA GLY A 416 -14.13 -15.71 -3.76
C GLY A 416 -15.65 -15.83 -3.91
N VAL A 417 -16.38 -16.14 -2.84
CA VAL A 417 -17.86 -16.35 -2.88
C VAL A 417 -18.59 -15.07 -3.26
N ALA A 418 -18.18 -13.92 -2.75
CA ALA A 418 -18.80 -12.62 -3.09
C ALA A 418 -18.79 -12.36 -4.61
N LEU A 419 -17.69 -12.65 -5.30
CA LEU A 419 -17.60 -12.52 -6.76
C LEU A 419 -18.55 -13.48 -7.47
N ILE A 420 -18.72 -14.71 -6.97
CA ILE A 420 -19.67 -15.68 -7.53
C ILE A 420 -21.12 -15.20 -7.36
N ARG A 421 -21.47 -14.58 -6.23
CA ARG A 421 -22.81 -14.00 -6.02
C ARG A 421 -23.03 -12.78 -6.93
N ALA A 422 -22.07 -11.89 -7.05
CA ALA A 422 -22.14 -10.76 -7.98
C ALA A 422 -22.30 -11.24 -9.45
N LEU A 423 -21.55 -12.27 -9.85
CA LEU A 423 -21.68 -12.90 -11.16
C LEU A 423 -23.10 -13.43 -11.44
N GLN A 424 -23.73 -14.03 -10.43
CA GLN A 424 -25.11 -14.54 -10.56
C GLN A 424 -26.13 -13.41 -10.73
N ALA A 425 -25.94 -12.28 -10.01
CA ALA A 425 -26.82 -11.13 -10.09
C ALA A 425 -26.78 -10.45 -11.47
N ILE A 426 -25.61 -10.48 -12.15
CA ILE A 426 -25.43 -9.90 -13.50
C ILE A 426 -25.61 -10.91 -14.63
N LYS A 427 -26.21 -12.09 -14.37
CA LYS A 427 -26.34 -13.17 -15.38
C LYS A 427 -27.10 -12.74 -16.65
N ASP A 428 -28.10 -11.87 -16.51
CA ASP A 428 -28.97 -11.41 -17.58
C ASP A 428 -28.53 -10.07 -18.19
N LEU A 429 -27.35 -9.54 -17.76
CA LEU A 429 -26.78 -8.30 -18.28
C LEU A 429 -26.42 -8.47 -19.76
N LYS A 430 -26.85 -7.50 -20.61
CA LYS A 430 -26.58 -7.48 -22.04
C LYS A 430 -25.80 -6.23 -22.43
N GLY A 431 -24.96 -6.39 -23.44
CA GLY A 431 -24.29 -5.31 -24.15
C GLY A 431 -25.19 -4.65 -25.18
N ASP A 432 -24.67 -3.64 -25.86
CA ASP A 432 -25.37 -2.93 -26.94
C ASP A 432 -25.17 -3.65 -28.29
N ASN A 433 -24.20 -4.59 -28.35
CA ASN A 433 -23.90 -5.43 -29.50
C ASN A 433 -23.28 -6.78 -29.08
N ALA A 434 -23.09 -7.68 -30.06
CA ALA A 434 -22.57 -9.03 -29.79
C ALA A 434 -21.17 -9.05 -29.20
N ASP A 435 -20.27 -8.13 -29.57
CA ASP A 435 -18.91 -8.06 -29.06
C ASP A 435 -18.90 -7.59 -27.59
N GLN A 436 -19.78 -6.64 -27.24
CA GLN A 436 -19.98 -6.26 -25.82
C GLN A 436 -20.55 -7.42 -24.98
N ASP A 437 -21.46 -8.23 -25.54
CA ASP A 437 -21.96 -9.43 -24.87
C ASP A 437 -20.82 -10.43 -24.58
N VAL A 438 -19.86 -10.56 -25.50
CA VAL A 438 -18.66 -11.36 -25.28
C VAL A 438 -17.80 -10.74 -24.18
N GLY A 439 -17.61 -9.42 -24.18
CA GLY A 439 -16.91 -8.71 -23.11
C GLY A 439 -17.51 -8.97 -21.73
N ILE A 440 -18.85 -8.94 -21.61
CA ILE A 440 -19.56 -9.29 -20.38
C ILE A 440 -19.28 -10.75 -19.98
N ARG A 441 -19.29 -11.70 -20.93
CA ARG A 441 -18.97 -13.11 -20.65
C ARG A 441 -17.53 -13.29 -20.20
N ILE A 442 -16.56 -12.55 -20.75
CA ILE A 442 -15.16 -12.57 -20.33
C ILE A 442 -15.05 -12.13 -18.86
N ALA A 443 -15.65 -11.00 -18.49
CA ALA A 443 -15.63 -10.51 -17.12
C ALA A 443 -16.26 -11.52 -16.15
N ARG A 444 -17.43 -12.08 -16.51
CA ARG A 444 -18.10 -13.10 -15.73
C ARG A 444 -17.25 -14.37 -15.54
N ARG A 445 -16.56 -14.82 -16.59
CA ARG A 445 -15.64 -15.97 -16.50
C ARG A 445 -14.44 -15.67 -15.62
N ALA A 446 -13.88 -14.46 -15.71
CA ALA A 446 -12.75 -14.05 -14.88
C ALA A 446 -13.09 -14.00 -13.40
N MET A 447 -14.30 -13.57 -13.03
CA MET A 447 -14.77 -13.52 -11.63
C MET A 447 -14.83 -14.90 -10.95
N GLU A 448 -14.79 -16.00 -11.69
CA GLU A 448 -14.70 -17.35 -11.14
C GLU A 448 -13.26 -17.73 -10.73
N GLU A 449 -12.25 -17.09 -11.32
CA GLU A 449 -10.85 -17.54 -11.17
C GLU A 449 -10.29 -17.44 -9.76
N PRO A 450 -10.62 -16.42 -8.92
CA PRO A 450 -10.14 -16.41 -7.54
C PRO A 450 -10.56 -17.67 -6.75
N LEU A 451 -11.83 -18.05 -6.80
CA LEU A 451 -12.29 -19.30 -6.17
C LEU A 451 -11.60 -20.52 -6.79
N ARG A 452 -11.53 -20.60 -8.13
CA ARG A 452 -10.85 -21.69 -8.82
C ARG A 452 -9.39 -21.85 -8.39
N GLN A 453 -8.68 -20.74 -8.25
CA GLN A 453 -7.28 -20.75 -7.83
C GLN A 453 -7.10 -21.20 -6.37
N ILE A 454 -7.97 -20.72 -5.46
CA ILE A 454 -7.97 -21.17 -4.06
C ILE A 454 -8.16 -22.67 -3.97
N VAL A 455 -9.14 -23.21 -4.71
CA VAL A 455 -9.43 -24.65 -4.76
C VAL A 455 -8.27 -25.44 -5.38
N SER A 456 -7.69 -24.96 -6.48
CA SER A 456 -6.52 -25.58 -7.11
C SER A 456 -5.32 -25.64 -6.16
N ASN A 457 -5.07 -24.55 -5.40
CA ASN A 457 -3.99 -24.51 -4.41
C ASN A 457 -4.26 -25.46 -3.23
N ALA A 458 -5.54 -25.76 -2.95
CA ALA A 458 -5.93 -26.74 -1.97
C ALA A 458 -5.76 -28.21 -2.45
N GLY A 459 -5.54 -28.41 -3.76
CA GLY A 459 -5.38 -29.74 -4.35
C GLY A 459 -6.70 -30.40 -4.77
N GLU A 460 -7.81 -29.64 -4.76
CA GLU A 460 -9.14 -30.10 -5.14
C GLU A 460 -9.50 -29.71 -6.58
N GLU A 461 -10.56 -30.32 -7.15
CA GLU A 461 -11.01 -30.04 -8.52
C GLU A 461 -11.84 -28.74 -8.58
N PRO A 462 -11.31 -27.65 -9.20
CA PRO A 462 -11.95 -26.33 -9.17
C PRO A 462 -13.35 -26.30 -9.78
N SER A 463 -13.62 -27.11 -10.81
CA SER A 463 -14.90 -27.09 -11.51
C SER A 463 -16.02 -27.69 -10.68
N VAL A 464 -15.71 -28.74 -9.90
CA VAL A 464 -16.67 -29.40 -9.01
C VAL A 464 -17.07 -28.48 -7.88
N VAL A 465 -16.06 -27.89 -7.21
CA VAL A 465 -16.30 -26.97 -6.09
C VAL A 465 -17.07 -25.73 -6.55
N LEU A 466 -16.64 -25.12 -7.66
CA LEU A 466 -17.32 -23.95 -8.21
C LEU A 466 -18.81 -24.21 -8.51
N ASN A 467 -19.14 -25.35 -9.14
CA ASN A 467 -20.53 -25.67 -9.46
C ASN A 467 -21.35 -25.79 -8.18
N ARG A 468 -20.85 -26.47 -7.15
CA ARG A 468 -21.53 -26.60 -5.87
C ARG A 468 -21.72 -25.25 -5.16
N VAL A 469 -20.73 -24.35 -5.23
CA VAL A 469 -20.86 -22.99 -4.70
C VAL A 469 -21.89 -22.18 -5.49
N LYS A 470 -21.96 -22.31 -6.82
CA LYS A 470 -22.96 -21.65 -7.66
C LYS A 470 -24.40 -22.11 -7.38
N GLU A 471 -24.60 -23.38 -7.06
CA GLU A 471 -25.91 -23.92 -6.69
C GLU A 471 -26.38 -23.39 -5.33
N GLY A 472 -25.45 -23.00 -4.46
CA GLY A 472 -25.75 -22.40 -3.17
C GLY A 472 -26.19 -20.95 -3.27
N SER A 473 -26.73 -20.42 -2.17
CA SER A 473 -27.21 -19.03 -2.05
C SER A 473 -26.58 -18.32 -0.85
N GLY A 474 -26.72 -17.00 -0.77
CA GLY A 474 -26.21 -16.21 0.34
C GLY A 474 -24.70 -16.37 0.53
N SER A 475 -24.30 -16.64 1.76
CA SER A 475 -22.89 -16.80 2.13
C SER A 475 -22.35 -18.23 1.98
N PHE A 476 -23.13 -19.17 1.38
CA PHE A 476 -22.70 -20.56 1.20
C PHE A 476 -21.46 -20.63 0.29
N GLY A 477 -20.41 -21.29 0.76
CA GLY A 477 -19.13 -21.38 0.06
C GLY A 477 -18.33 -22.62 0.45
N TYR A 478 -17.04 -22.61 0.09
CA TYR A 478 -16.09 -23.67 0.34
C TYR A 478 -14.93 -23.17 1.19
N ASN A 479 -14.73 -23.79 2.36
CA ASN A 479 -13.58 -23.54 3.22
C ASN A 479 -12.41 -24.44 2.80
N ALA A 480 -11.47 -23.87 2.07
CA ALA A 480 -10.30 -24.59 1.55
C ALA A 480 -9.28 -25.00 2.64
N ALA A 481 -9.39 -24.49 3.87
CA ALA A 481 -8.50 -24.89 4.97
C ALA A 481 -8.78 -26.31 5.45
N ASN A 482 -10.06 -26.70 5.52
CA ASN A 482 -10.53 -27.97 6.07
C ASN A 482 -11.44 -28.77 5.12
N ASP A 483 -11.54 -28.37 3.87
CA ASP A 483 -12.26 -29.04 2.78
C ASP A 483 -13.78 -29.20 3.07
N THR A 484 -14.41 -28.19 3.72
CA THR A 484 -15.82 -28.21 4.09
C THR A 484 -16.63 -27.16 3.33
N PHE A 485 -17.92 -27.43 3.14
CA PHE A 485 -18.89 -26.50 2.58
C PHE A 485 -19.81 -25.98 3.69
N GLY A 486 -20.15 -24.70 3.67
CA GLY A 486 -21.06 -24.08 4.63
C GLY A 486 -21.14 -22.58 4.46
N ASP A 487 -21.69 -21.91 5.47
CA ASP A 487 -21.78 -20.45 5.49
C ASP A 487 -20.40 -19.83 5.80
N MET A 488 -19.88 -19.04 4.86
CA MET A 488 -18.55 -18.43 4.99
C MET A 488 -18.51 -17.41 6.12
N VAL A 489 -19.62 -16.73 6.41
CA VAL A 489 -19.70 -15.77 7.51
C VAL A 489 -19.67 -16.49 8.87
N GLU A 490 -20.38 -17.61 9.00
CA GLU A 490 -20.31 -18.45 10.20
C GLU A 490 -18.92 -19.05 10.41
N PHE A 491 -18.23 -19.43 9.33
CA PHE A 491 -16.85 -19.89 9.37
C PHE A 491 -15.85 -18.77 9.69
N GLY A 492 -16.27 -17.51 9.70
CA GLY A 492 -15.39 -16.36 9.90
C GLY A 492 -14.52 -16.03 8.70
N ILE A 493 -14.84 -16.57 7.52
CA ILE A 493 -14.10 -16.31 6.27
C ILE A 493 -14.73 -15.10 5.58
N LEU A 494 -14.16 -13.94 5.86
CA LEU A 494 -14.67 -12.62 5.48
C LEU A 494 -13.63 -11.87 4.65
N ASP A 495 -14.06 -11.27 3.54
CA ASP A 495 -13.23 -10.38 2.72
C ASP A 495 -13.73 -8.93 2.87
N PRO A 496 -12.84 -7.93 2.96
CA PRO A 496 -13.24 -6.52 2.89
C PRO A 496 -13.86 -6.20 1.53
N THR A 497 -14.99 -5.52 1.53
CA THR A 497 -15.68 -5.10 0.30
C THR A 497 -14.79 -4.22 -0.56
N LYS A 498 -14.07 -3.28 0.05
CA LYS A 498 -13.11 -2.38 -0.61
C LYS A 498 -12.02 -3.17 -1.35
N VAL A 499 -11.45 -4.19 -0.71
CA VAL A 499 -10.42 -5.05 -1.31
C VAL A 499 -10.95 -5.78 -2.54
N THR A 500 -12.10 -6.47 -2.39
CA THR A 500 -12.70 -7.27 -3.47
C THR A 500 -13.09 -6.43 -4.68
N ARG A 501 -13.73 -5.26 -4.47
CA ARG A 501 -14.14 -4.39 -5.58
C ARG A 501 -12.94 -3.72 -6.26
N THR A 502 -11.94 -3.25 -5.48
CA THR A 502 -10.74 -2.59 -6.02
C THR A 502 -9.93 -3.57 -6.87
N ALA A 503 -9.75 -4.81 -6.39
CA ALA A 503 -9.08 -5.86 -7.16
C ALA A 503 -9.76 -6.10 -8.53
N LEU A 504 -11.10 -6.17 -8.56
CA LEU A 504 -11.85 -6.35 -9.79
C LEU A 504 -11.75 -5.14 -10.73
N GLN A 505 -11.86 -3.92 -10.19
CA GLN A 505 -11.79 -2.68 -10.97
C GLN A 505 -10.40 -2.46 -11.58
N ASN A 506 -9.33 -2.61 -10.80
CA ASN A 506 -7.95 -2.43 -11.28
C ASN A 506 -7.59 -3.50 -12.31
N ALA A 507 -7.96 -4.75 -12.07
CA ALA A 507 -7.75 -5.84 -13.01
C ALA A 507 -8.43 -5.57 -14.36
N ALA A 508 -9.69 -5.16 -14.34
CA ALA A 508 -10.45 -4.87 -15.57
C ALA A 508 -9.93 -3.62 -16.31
N SER A 509 -9.55 -2.58 -15.56
CA SER A 509 -9.00 -1.36 -16.13
C SER A 509 -7.74 -1.63 -16.94
N VAL A 510 -6.75 -2.26 -16.34
CA VAL A 510 -5.46 -2.52 -16.99
C VAL A 510 -5.58 -3.61 -18.07
N ALA A 511 -6.27 -4.73 -17.79
CA ALA A 511 -6.48 -5.76 -18.79
C ALA A 511 -7.29 -5.24 -20.00
N GLY A 512 -8.27 -4.35 -19.79
CA GLY A 512 -9.01 -3.69 -20.85
C GLY A 512 -8.13 -2.81 -21.74
N LEU A 513 -7.17 -2.07 -21.17
CA LEU A 513 -6.18 -1.31 -21.93
C LEU A 513 -5.26 -2.23 -22.74
N MET A 514 -4.80 -3.32 -22.13
CA MET A 514 -3.96 -4.31 -22.80
C MET A 514 -4.69 -4.99 -23.99
N LEU A 515 -5.99 -5.27 -23.87
CA LEU A 515 -6.79 -5.83 -24.93
C LEU A 515 -6.95 -4.88 -26.13
N THR A 516 -6.97 -3.58 -25.90
CA THR A 516 -7.09 -2.55 -26.94
C THR A 516 -5.74 -2.13 -27.52
N THR A 517 -4.63 -2.69 -27.04
CA THR A 517 -3.28 -2.40 -27.54
C THR A 517 -3.01 -3.18 -28.82
N GLU A 518 -2.68 -2.50 -29.91
CA GLU A 518 -2.37 -3.10 -31.21
C GLU A 518 -0.86 -3.18 -31.48
N ALA A 519 -0.08 -2.26 -30.89
CA ALA A 519 1.35 -2.19 -31.12
C ALA A 519 2.13 -2.02 -29.81
N MET A 520 3.29 -2.65 -29.75
CA MET A 520 4.27 -2.53 -28.65
C MET A 520 5.58 -1.98 -29.22
N VAL A 521 6.16 -0.99 -28.55
CA VAL A 521 7.39 -0.31 -28.98
C VAL A 521 8.45 -0.42 -27.89
N ALA A 522 9.57 -1.08 -28.19
CA ALA A 522 10.70 -1.23 -27.29
C ALA A 522 11.98 -0.66 -27.88
N GLU A 523 12.96 -0.33 -27.06
CA GLU A 523 14.29 0.02 -27.53
C GLU A 523 15.05 -1.23 -27.94
N LEU A 524 15.72 -1.18 -29.11
CA LEU A 524 16.64 -2.24 -29.46
C LEU A 524 17.77 -2.35 -28.42
N PRO A 525 18.23 -3.57 -28.09
CA PRO A 525 19.41 -3.73 -27.27
C PRO A 525 20.58 -2.98 -27.91
N GLN A 526 21.23 -2.10 -27.17
CA GLN A 526 22.50 -1.57 -27.61
C GLN A 526 23.51 -2.72 -27.55
N GLU A 527 24.05 -3.13 -28.70
CA GLU A 527 25.25 -3.95 -28.70
C GLU A 527 26.33 -3.16 -27.94
N ASN A 528 26.68 -3.65 -26.75
CA ASN A 528 27.89 -3.21 -26.09
C ASN A 528 29.03 -3.53 -27.08
N LYS A 529 29.44 -2.54 -27.88
CA LYS A 529 30.73 -2.56 -28.50
C LYS A 529 31.73 -2.61 -27.35
N SER A 530 32.04 -3.83 -26.89
CA SER A 530 33.22 -4.09 -26.09
C SER A 530 34.34 -3.36 -26.81
N ALA A 531 34.98 -2.42 -26.13
CA ALA A 531 36.20 -1.78 -26.55
C ALA A 531 37.23 -2.93 -26.70
N GLY A 532 37.15 -3.59 -27.86
CA GLY A 532 38.10 -4.59 -28.30
C GLY A 532 39.32 -3.84 -28.76
N GLY A 533 40.41 -4.08 -28.08
CA GLY A 533 41.72 -4.08 -28.67
C GLY A 533 42.32 -2.70 -28.98
N ALA A 534 42.90 -2.07 -28.01
CA ALA A 534 44.20 -1.45 -28.25
C ALA A 534 45.25 -2.53 -28.07
N GLY A 535 45.39 -3.36 -29.12
CA GLY A 535 46.52 -4.23 -29.30
C GLY A 535 47.77 -3.41 -29.33
N GLY A 536 48.74 -3.87 -28.60
CA GLY A 536 50.05 -3.30 -28.50
C GLY A 536 50.74 -3.12 -29.85
N MET A 537 51.56 -2.14 -29.88
CA MET A 537 52.70 -2.12 -30.77
C MET A 537 53.94 -1.87 -29.93
N GLY A 538 54.67 -2.97 -29.70
CA GLY A 538 56.06 -2.88 -29.34
C GLY A 538 56.84 -2.26 -30.46
N GLY A 539 57.87 -1.57 -30.16
CA GLY A 539 58.88 -1.06 -31.03
C GLY A 539 60.00 -0.57 -30.12
N MET A 540 60.92 -1.42 -29.82
CA MET A 540 62.27 -1.47 -30.40
C MET A 540 62.99 -0.12 -30.38
N GLY A 541 64.15 -0.17 -29.84
CA GLY A 541 65.24 0.79 -30.09
C GLY A 541 66.07 0.90 -28.84
N ASP A 542 66.98 0.05 -28.67
CA ASP A 542 68.41 0.13 -28.90
C ASP A 542 69.08 1.45 -28.58
N MET A 543 70.15 1.27 -27.85
CA MET A 543 71.42 2.05 -27.78
C MET A 543 71.65 2.88 -26.52
N MET A 544 72.68 2.31 -25.91
CA MET A 544 73.76 2.84 -25.05
C MET A 544 73.46 2.89 -23.58
#